data_9cbf1f50348ec039ddf8817e841dc039
#
_entry.id   9cbf1f50348ec039ddf8817e841dc039
#
_cell.length_a   1.000
_cell.length_b   1.000
_cell.length_c   1.000
_cell.angle_alpha   90.00
_cell.angle_beta   90.00
_cell.angle_gamma   90.00
#
_symmetry.space_group_name_H-M   'P 1'
#
loop_
_entity.id
_entity.type
_entity.pdbx_description
1 polymer ?
#
loop_
_entity_poly.entity_id
_entity_poly.type
_entity_poly.pdbx_seq_one_letter_code
_entity_poly.pdbx_strand_id
1 'polypeptide(L)'
;MRNDDNEPSEQMKEYITSEGLDMFMCSLEKYESLLKETGFKVLSLNDRNKWYLEKVKTEISDIKGPLYDDVVNLIGKEEADGALEIWEKLLGVVEKGEHRPGNFQAVKIST
;
A
#
# COMPACT_ATOMS: atom_id res chain seq x y z
N MET A 1 -5.42 0.14 -0.45
CA MET A 1 -6.51 -0.15 -1.41
C MET A 1 -5.95 -0.48 -2.79
N ARG A 2 -6.77 -0.89 -3.69
CA ARG A 2 -6.39 -1.36 -5.02
C ARG A 2 -6.93 -0.44 -6.11
N ASN A 3 -6.37 -0.55 -7.31
CA ASN A 3 -6.85 0.20 -8.48
C ASN A 3 -8.22 -0.28 -8.96
N ASP A 4 -8.53 -1.58 -8.83
CA ASP A 4 -9.81 -2.16 -9.19
C ASP A 4 -10.11 -3.38 -8.28
N ASP A 5 -11.25 -4.03 -8.53
CA ASP A 5 -11.71 -5.18 -7.74
C ASP A 5 -11.55 -6.51 -8.51
N ASN A 6 -10.78 -6.51 -9.57
CA ASN A 6 -10.43 -7.72 -10.31
C ASN A 6 -9.46 -8.59 -9.51
N GLU A 7 -9.23 -9.80 -9.98
CA GLU A 7 -8.24 -10.67 -9.34
C GLU A 7 -6.86 -10.02 -9.36
N PRO A 8 -6.11 -10.07 -8.23
CA PRO A 8 -4.77 -9.50 -8.18
C PRO A 8 -3.82 -10.14 -9.19
N SER A 9 -2.88 -9.35 -9.71
CA SER A 9 -1.81 -9.86 -10.55
C SER A 9 -0.92 -10.83 -9.77
N GLU A 10 -0.13 -11.64 -10.49
CA GLU A 10 0.85 -12.52 -9.84
C GLU A 10 1.86 -11.73 -9.00
N GLN A 11 2.24 -10.55 -9.46
CA GLN A 11 3.14 -9.65 -8.73
C GLN A 11 2.51 -9.18 -7.41
N MET A 12 1.23 -8.85 -7.42
CA MET A 12 0.50 -8.46 -6.21
C MET A 12 0.34 -9.63 -5.25
N LYS A 13 0.04 -10.82 -5.75
CA LYS A 13 -0.05 -12.05 -4.95
C LYS A 13 1.29 -12.38 -4.29
N GLU A 14 2.39 -12.22 -5.01
CA GLU A 14 3.73 -12.43 -4.50
C GLU A 14 4.07 -11.43 -3.39
N TYR A 15 3.70 -10.16 -3.58
CA TYR A 15 3.88 -9.15 -2.54
C TYR A 15 3.08 -9.48 -1.27
N ILE A 16 1.81 -9.86 -1.40
CA ILE A 16 0.97 -10.26 -0.26
C ILE A 16 1.58 -11.43 0.49
N THR A 17 2.06 -12.44 -0.23
CA THR A 17 2.75 -13.59 0.37
C THR A 17 4.00 -13.17 1.12
N SER A 18 4.77 -12.23 0.57
CA SER A 18 6.01 -11.73 1.19
C SER A 18 5.76 -11.01 2.51
N GLU A 19 4.64 -10.31 2.65
CA GLU A 19 4.25 -9.65 3.89
C GLU A 19 3.81 -10.64 4.98
N GLY A 20 3.44 -11.85 4.60
CA GLY A 20 3.02 -12.87 5.54
C GLY A 20 1.66 -12.62 6.20
N LEU A 21 0.86 -11.74 5.61
CA LEU A 21 -0.46 -11.35 6.11
C LEU A 21 -1.50 -11.49 5.02
N ASP A 22 -2.72 -11.87 5.40
CA ASP A 22 -3.86 -11.81 4.50
C ASP A 22 -4.28 -10.36 4.34
N MET A 23 -4.42 -9.90 3.10
CA MET A 23 -4.83 -8.54 2.78
C MET A 23 -6.16 -8.55 2.04
N PHE A 24 -7.15 -7.88 2.63
CA PHE A 24 -8.49 -7.76 2.05
C PHE A 24 -8.69 -6.31 1.62
N MET A 25 -8.24 -6.01 0.40
CA MET A 25 -8.28 -4.66 -0.14
C MET A 25 -9.21 -4.59 -1.35
N CYS A 26 -9.84 -3.46 -1.52
CA CYS A 26 -10.69 -3.19 -2.67
C CYS A 26 -10.40 -1.79 -3.25
N SER A 27 -11.04 -1.48 -4.37
CA SER A 27 -10.89 -0.17 -5.01
C SER A 27 -11.52 0.95 -4.19
N LEU A 28 -11.16 2.19 -4.51
CA LEU A 28 -11.74 3.38 -3.90
C LEU A 28 -13.26 3.43 -4.15
N GLU A 29 -13.70 3.09 -5.35
CA GLU A 29 -15.10 3.05 -5.74
C GLU A 29 -15.90 2.04 -4.92
N LYS A 30 -15.31 0.90 -4.61
CA LYS A 30 -15.95 -0.10 -3.78
C LYS A 30 -16.04 0.35 -2.32
N TYR A 31 -15.01 1.01 -1.78
CA TYR A 31 -15.07 1.60 -0.46
C TYR A 31 -16.18 2.64 -0.36
N GLU A 32 -16.32 3.48 -1.39
CA GLU A 32 -17.41 4.46 -1.46
C GLU A 32 -18.77 3.80 -1.42
N SER A 33 -18.99 2.76 -2.24
CA SER A 33 -20.24 2.00 -2.26
C SER A 33 -20.56 1.38 -0.91
N LEU A 34 -19.57 0.76 -0.27
CA LEU A 34 -19.76 0.13 1.04
C LEU A 34 -20.12 1.16 2.12
N LEU A 35 -19.51 2.33 2.10
CA LEU A 35 -19.84 3.39 3.03
C LEU A 35 -21.27 3.86 2.86
N LYS A 36 -21.72 4.05 1.63
CA LYS A 36 -23.10 4.46 1.32
C LYS A 36 -24.10 3.39 1.75
N GLU A 37 -23.82 2.12 1.48
CA GLU A 37 -24.68 0.99 1.86
C GLU A 37 -24.83 0.87 3.39
N THR A 38 -23.80 1.23 4.14
CA THR A 38 -23.82 1.17 5.60
C THR A 38 -24.32 2.44 6.28
N GLY A 39 -24.86 3.39 5.52
CA GLY A 39 -25.50 4.59 6.05
C GLY A 39 -24.57 5.77 6.26
N PHE A 40 -23.47 5.85 5.52
CA PHE A 40 -22.57 7.00 5.55
C PHE A 40 -22.75 7.89 4.33
N LYS A 41 -22.68 9.19 4.55
CA LYS A 41 -22.54 10.17 3.47
C LYS A 41 -21.06 10.44 3.25
N VAL A 42 -20.57 10.18 2.05
CA VAL A 42 -19.17 10.42 1.71
C VAL A 42 -18.98 11.89 1.37
N LEU A 43 -18.11 12.58 2.10
CA LEU A 43 -17.82 13.99 1.92
C LEU A 43 -16.64 14.22 0.98
N SER A 44 -15.61 13.36 1.04
CA SER A 44 -14.46 13.46 0.16
C SER A 44 -13.78 12.11 -0.02
N LEU A 45 -13.17 11.94 -1.18
CA LEU A 45 -12.37 10.77 -1.54
C LEU A 45 -11.09 11.26 -2.22
N ASN A 46 -9.93 10.80 -1.76
CA ASN A 46 -8.65 11.17 -2.33
C ASN A 46 -7.78 9.93 -2.55
N ASP A 47 -7.37 9.71 -3.80
CA ASP A 47 -6.37 8.73 -4.15
C ASP A 47 -4.99 9.37 -4.00
N ARG A 48 -4.10 8.77 -3.21
CA ARG A 48 -2.78 9.31 -2.92
C ARG A 48 -1.64 8.46 -3.50
N ASN A 49 -1.93 7.71 -4.55
CA ASN A 49 -0.96 6.80 -5.16
C ASN A 49 0.31 7.50 -5.62
N LYS A 50 0.20 8.68 -6.26
CA LYS A 50 1.36 9.42 -6.74
C LYS A 50 2.30 9.82 -5.61
N TRP A 51 1.77 10.34 -4.53
CA TRP A 51 2.54 10.69 -3.34
C TRP A 51 3.22 9.45 -2.75
N TYR A 52 2.48 8.35 -2.64
CA TYR A 52 3.00 7.11 -2.06
C TYR A 52 4.11 6.50 -2.90
N LEU A 53 3.97 6.53 -4.22
CA LEU A 53 5.00 6.04 -5.13
C LEU A 53 6.32 6.78 -4.92
N GLU A 54 6.30 8.11 -4.85
CA GLU A 54 7.49 8.92 -4.60
C GLU A 54 8.10 8.62 -3.22
N LYS A 55 7.26 8.46 -2.21
CA LYS A 55 7.70 8.14 -0.86
C LYS A 55 8.40 6.78 -0.80
N VAL A 56 7.83 5.74 -1.42
CA VAL A 56 8.43 4.40 -1.46
C VAL A 56 9.76 4.42 -2.19
N LYS A 57 9.85 5.11 -3.32
CA LYS A 57 11.13 5.26 -4.05
C LYS A 57 12.20 5.92 -3.20
N THR A 58 11.87 6.99 -2.49
CA THR A 58 12.80 7.70 -1.63
C THR A 58 13.27 6.81 -0.48
N GLU A 59 12.38 6.10 0.18
CA GLU A 59 12.72 5.23 1.30
C GLU A 59 13.63 4.08 0.85
N ILE A 60 13.37 3.46 -0.29
CA ILE A 60 14.23 2.40 -0.85
C ILE A 60 15.62 2.96 -1.14
N SER A 61 15.71 4.12 -1.77
CA SER A 61 16.98 4.79 -2.07
C SER A 61 17.78 5.07 -0.80
N ASP A 62 17.14 5.57 0.24
CA ASP A 62 17.80 5.87 1.52
C ASP A 62 18.32 4.60 2.20
N ILE A 63 17.54 3.52 2.21
CA ILE A 63 17.92 2.26 2.84
C ILE A 63 19.05 1.58 2.07
N LYS A 64 19.05 1.65 0.73
CA LYS A 64 20.15 1.09 -0.10
C LYS A 64 21.43 1.91 -0.02
N GLY A 65 21.33 3.21 0.26
CA GLY A 65 22.42 4.16 0.28
C GLY A 65 22.84 4.57 1.69
N PRO A 66 22.52 5.82 2.11
CA PRO A 66 23.06 6.39 3.35
C PRO A 66 22.73 5.62 4.63
N LEU A 67 21.57 4.95 4.67
CA LEU A 67 21.09 4.28 5.87
C LEU A 67 21.38 2.78 5.93
N TYR A 68 21.96 2.20 4.88
CA TYR A 68 22.15 0.75 4.80
C TYR A 68 22.98 0.20 5.97
N ASP A 69 24.12 0.82 6.26
CA ASP A 69 24.99 0.35 7.34
C ASP A 69 24.32 0.45 8.71
N ASP A 70 23.55 1.51 8.94
CA ASP A 70 22.81 1.68 10.19
C ASP A 70 21.73 0.60 10.36
N VAL A 71 21.01 0.27 9.28
CA VAL A 71 20.01 -0.79 9.29
C VAL A 71 20.67 -2.15 9.54
N VAL A 72 21.77 -2.46 8.87
CA VAL A 72 22.53 -3.70 9.09
C VAL A 72 23.01 -3.81 10.54
N ASN A 73 23.48 -2.72 11.12
CA ASN A 73 23.92 -2.71 12.52
C ASN A 73 22.77 -2.96 13.51
N LEU A 74 21.55 -2.53 13.16
CA LEU A 74 20.39 -2.69 14.02
C LEU A 74 19.76 -4.09 13.95
N ILE A 75 19.63 -4.66 12.76
CA ILE A 75 18.87 -5.89 12.54
C ILE A 75 19.66 -7.01 11.87
N GLY A 76 20.90 -6.78 11.46
CA GLY A 76 21.74 -7.73 10.74
C GLY A 76 21.55 -7.66 9.22
N LYS A 77 22.56 -8.14 8.49
CA LYS A 77 22.57 -8.07 7.02
C LYS A 77 21.45 -8.87 6.38
N GLU A 78 21.22 -10.09 6.86
CA GLU A 78 20.18 -10.98 6.30
C GLU A 78 18.80 -10.36 6.41
N GLU A 79 18.47 -9.83 7.59
CA GLU A 79 17.19 -9.15 7.83
C GLU A 79 17.06 -7.85 7.03
N ALA A 80 18.16 -7.08 6.93
CA ALA A 80 18.15 -5.84 6.15
C ALA A 80 17.93 -6.12 4.66
N ASP A 81 18.62 -7.10 4.09
CA ASP A 81 18.47 -7.47 2.69
C ASP A 81 17.08 -8.07 2.41
N GLY A 82 16.54 -8.85 3.35
CA GLY A 82 15.18 -9.38 3.25
C GLY A 82 14.12 -8.28 3.26
N ALA A 83 14.28 -7.29 4.11
CA ALA A 83 13.38 -6.14 4.17
C ALA A 83 13.42 -5.34 2.86
N LEU A 84 14.61 -5.11 2.29
CA LEU A 84 14.75 -4.43 1.00
C LEU A 84 14.05 -5.19 -0.13
N GLU A 85 14.16 -6.51 -0.15
CA GLU A 85 13.49 -7.34 -1.15
C GLU A 85 11.96 -7.15 -1.10
N ILE A 86 11.38 -7.14 0.10
CA ILE A 86 9.95 -6.91 0.29
C ILE A 86 9.57 -5.49 -0.17
N TRP A 87 10.37 -4.48 0.15
CA TRP A 87 10.11 -3.09 -0.27
C TRP A 87 10.20 -2.93 -1.79
N GLU A 88 11.09 -3.65 -2.46
CA GLU A 88 11.17 -3.66 -3.92
C GLU A 88 9.93 -4.29 -4.55
N LYS A 89 9.39 -5.35 -3.95
CA LYS A 89 8.12 -5.95 -4.38
C LYS A 89 6.96 -4.96 -4.16
N LEU A 90 6.96 -4.24 -3.05
CA LEU A 90 5.99 -3.17 -2.80
C LEU A 90 6.05 -2.10 -3.88
N LEU A 91 7.26 -1.63 -4.23
CA LEU A 91 7.43 -0.64 -5.30
C LEU A 91 6.79 -1.11 -6.60
N GLY A 92 7.01 -2.37 -6.99
CA GLY A 92 6.44 -2.93 -8.20
C GLY A 92 4.91 -2.86 -8.24
N VAL A 93 4.24 -3.21 -7.15
CA VAL A 93 2.77 -3.17 -7.10
C VAL A 93 2.22 -1.75 -6.96
N VAL A 94 2.97 -0.85 -6.32
CA VAL A 94 2.62 0.58 -6.25
C VAL A 94 2.73 1.25 -7.62
N GLU A 95 3.77 0.94 -8.39
CA GLU A 95 3.94 1.44 -9.76
C GLU A 95 2.77 1.03 -10.68
N LYS A 96 2.25 -0.18 -10.51
CA LYS A 96 1.08 -0.65 -11.24
C LYS A 96 -0.23 -0.09 -10.71
N GLY A 97 -0.21 0.57 -9.55
CA GLY A 97 -1.40 1.09 -8.91
C GLY A 97 -2.26 0.06 -8.19
N GLU A 98 -1.80 -1.19 -8.06
CA GLU A 98 -2.54 -2.26 -7.41
C GLU A 98 -2.57 -2.15 -5.88
N HIS A 99 -1.62 -1.41 -5.31
CA HIS A 99 -1.55 -1.10 -3.88
C HIS A 99 -1.35 0.38 -3.73
N ARG A 100 -2.32 1.07 -3.13
CA ARG A 100 -2.31 2.52 -3.02
C ARG A 100 -3.03 2.99 -1.77
N PRO A 101 -2.56 4.07 -1.14
CA PRO A 101 -3.30 4.70 -0.06
C PRO A 101 -4.42 5.57 -0.60
N GLY A 102 -5.46 5.72 0.18
CA GLY A 102 -6.53 6.64 -0.10
C GLY A 102 -7.06 7.24 1.19
N ASN A 103 -7.56 8.46 1.10
CA ASN A 103 -8.21 9.13 2.21
C ASN A 103 -9.66 9.37 1.86
N PHE A 104 -10.54 9.17 2.84
CA PHE A 104 -11.93 9.56 2.68
C PHE A 104 -12.46 10.13 3.98
N GLN A 105 -13.43 11.03 3.84
CA GLN A 105 -14.21 11.56 4.95
C GLN A 105 -15.66 11.19 4.75
N ALA A 106 -16.29 10.69 5.79
CA ALA A 106 -17.69 10.31 5.75
C ALA A 106 -18.36 10.63 7.08
N VAL A 107 -19.66 10.92 7.03
CA VAL A 107 -20.48 11.13 8.22
C VAL A 107 -21.62 10.14 8.22
N LYS A 108 -21.97 9.63 9.39
CA LYS A 108 -23.10 8.72 9.53
C LYS A 108 -24.40 9.50 9.37
N ILE A 109 -25.29 9.00 8.51
CA ILE A 109 -26.60 9.58 8.31
C ILE A 109 -27.53 9.04 9.40
N SER A 110 -28.12 9.94 10.17
CA SER A 110 -29.18 9.58 11.12
C SER A 110 -30.46 9.24 10.37
N THR A 111 -31.01 8.10 10.67
CA THR A 111 -32.32 7.70 10.15
C THR A 111 -33.34 7.77 11.25
#